data_5964678be0d82babd7eb6e04d2baca6f
#
_entry.id   5964678be0d82babd7eb6e04d2baca6f
#
_cell.length_a   1.000
_cell.length_b   1.000
_cell.length_c   1.000
_cell.angle_alpha   90.00
_cell.angle_beta   90.00
_cell.angle_gamma   90.00
#
_symmetry.space_group_name_H-M   'P 1'
#
loop_
_entity.id
_entity.type
_entity.pdbx_description
1 polymer ?
#
loop_
_entity_poly.entity_id
_entity_poly.type
_entity_poly.pdbx_seq_one_letter_code
_entity_poly.pdbx_strand_id
1 'polypeptide(L)'
;MDSYETNETTDDIGITTKSIIITNTHTPDTTQKKVKKVWNDDSNKDDIRPKSVKVNLLADGKVEETLTLSAENNWKASSKILPVKVDGKKVNYTWEEVKEGLITGESEIGYKPSYDTDATDEDLTVITNTHDRTQPKGSITIIKALDPGNLNMDAGNPTFTFTLTGTDIYGKKHSYEQEIKFTKDEVEKQMKDHPGDPIKLSVTFDDLEYGTYTCNEGGMIKYFKLKNIESDSRNATINQDKGTVIFDIGPDGSTAKAQLTGAATFINQMIQGSIKLIKKDSNGKVLKDVEFVIRSSDGAEAAKAKTDSAGEVTFDGLIPDTYTITETKTIGGKTLLKEPLTVTLPLTMSQAEVDKQDVDTSKAIKQGDNYYFYHLTYEVTNDSTLNLPKTGGWMEYYLLGLGIAFIMIGLLMYLKKNKQKYLLIHKK
;
A
#
# COMPACT_ATOMS: atom_id res chain seq x y z
N MET A 1 -56.55 -34.23 39.35
CA MET A 1 -57.77 -34.49 40.11
C MET A 1 -58.83 -34.76 39.08
N ASP A 2 -59.37 -35.95 39.12
CA ASP A 2 -60.55 -36.25 38.27
C ASP A 2 -61.76 -35.64 38.92
N SER A 3 -62.50 -34.82 38.20
CA SER A 3 -63.77 -34.26 38.63
C SER A 3 -64.90 -34.94 37.88
N TYR A 4 -65.99 -35.14 38.55
CA TYR A 4 -67.21 -35.61 37.88
C TYR A 4 -68.37 -34.67 38.25
N GLU A 5 -69.19 -34.39 37.25
CA GLU A 5 -70.45 -33.66 37.44
C GLU A 5 -71.58 -34.58 37.11
N THR A 6 -72.66 -34.54 37.94
CA THR A 6 -73.87 -35.28 37.64
C THR A 6 -74.98 -34.30 37.31
N ASN A 7 -75.60 -34.42 36.16
CA ASN A 7 -76.81 -33.68 35.79
C ASN A 7 -77.99 -34.61 35.74
N GLU A 8 -79.06 -34.20 36.47
CA GLU A 8 -80.37 -34.87 36.41
C GLU A 8 -81.34 -33.98 35.66
N THR A 9 -81.99 -34.50 34.67
CA THR A 9 -83.10 -33.85 33.99
C THR A 9 -84.32 -34.77 34.05
N THR A 10 -85.47 -34.25 34.45
CA THR A 10 -86.73 -35.00 34.49
C THR A 10 -87.60 -34.38 33.39
N ASP A 11 -88.18 -35.20 32.51
CA ASP A 11 -89.08 -34.78 31.47
C ASP A 11 -90.54 -34.63 31.98
N ASP A 12 -91.46 -34.10 31.15
CA ASP A 12 -92.81 -33.82 31.51
C ASP A 12 -93.71 -35.08 31.77
N ILE A 13 -93.16 -36.25 31.51
CA ILE A 13 -93.76 -37.55 31.80
C ILE A 13 -93.13 -38.29 32.99
N GLY A 14 -92.23 -37.60 33.77
CA GLY A 14 -91.59 -38.09 34.95
C GLY A 14 -90.44 -39.03 34.79
N ILE A 15 -89.83 -39.14 33.64
CA ILE A 15 -88.59 -39.91 33.38
C ILE A 15 -87.37 -39.06 33.75
N THR A 16 -86.63 -39.52 34.70
CA THR A 16 -85.40 -38.84 35.16
C THR A 16 -84.19 -39.47 34.45
N THR A 17 -83.50 -38.66 33.65
CA THR A 17 -82.26 -39.05 33.01
C THR A 17 -81.09 -38.51 33.79
N LYS A 18 -80.14 -39.36 34.25
CA LYS A 18 -78.90 -38.97 34.86
C LYS A 18 -77.75 -39.09 33.87
N SER A 19 -77.04 -38.00 33.65
CA SER A 19 -75.79 -38.00 32.89
C SER A 19 -74.63 -37.72 33.87
N ILE A 20 -73.54 -38.47 33.66
CA ILE A 20 -72.31 -38.28 34.40
C ILE A 20 -71.26 -37.78 33.42
N ILE A 21 -70.76 -36.58 33.65
CA ILE A 21 -69.63 -36.03 32.90
C ILE A 21 -68.37 -36.31 33.68
N ILE A 22 -67.50 -37.15 33.17
CA ILE A 22 -66.19 -37.42 33.77
C ILE A 22 -65.17 -36.60 33.01
N THR A 23 -64.53 -35.63 33.68
CA THR A 23 -63.46 -34.81 33.13
C THR A 23 -62.12 -35.31 33.65
N ASN A 24 -61.31 -35.88 32.77
CA ASN A 24 -59.94 -36.24 33.07
C ASN A 24 -59.04 -35.09 32.70
N THR A 25 -58.36 -34.55 33.68
CA THR A 25 -57.38 -33.45 33.46
C THR A 25 -55.98 -34.01 33.50
N HIS A 26 -55.28 -33.88 32.38
CA HIS A 26 -53.87 -34.22 32.27
C HIS A 26 -53.06 -32.92 32.09
N THR A 27 -52.08 -32.69 32.94
CA THR A 27 -51.07 -31.62 32.74
C THR A 27 -49.88 -32.23 32.05
N PRO A 28 -49.64 -31.88 30.79
CA PRO A 28 -48.47 -32.42 30.05
C PRO A 28 -47.14 -32.05 30.72
N ASP A 29 -46.20 -32.98 30.74
CA ASP A 29 -44.83 -32.71 31.15
C ASP A 29 -44.21 -31.67 30.24
N THR A 30 -43.47 -30.71 30.82
CA THR A 30 -42.83 -29.64 30.13
C THR A 30 -41.33 -29.65 30.38
N THR A 31 -40.57 -29.08 29.45
CA THR A 31 -39.12 -28.87 29.56
C THR A 31 -38.76 -27.45 29.11
N GLN A 32 -37.57 -27.02 29.45
CA GLN A 32 -36.98 -25.77 28.96
C GLN A 32 -35.53 -26.03 28.54
N LYS A 33 -35.21 -25.80 27.28
CA LYS A 33 -33.85 -26.01 26.73
C LYS A 33 -33.02 -24.75 26.89
N LYS A 34 -31.76 -24.93 27.30
CA LYS A 34 -30.81 -23.87 27.54
C LYS A 34 -29.68 -23.96 26.50
N VAL A 35 -29.10 -22.82 26.16
CA VAL A 35 -27.97 -22.74 25.29
C VAL A 35 -26.91 -21.78 25.85
N LYS A 36 -25.65 -22.14 25.70
CA LYS A 36 -24.48 -21.32 26.04
C LYS A 36 -23.51 -21.29 24.87
N LYS A 37 -23.07 -20.14 24.49
CA LYS A 37 -22.01 -19.93 23.51
C LYS A 37 -20.66 -19.82 24.19
N VAL A 38 -19.67 -20.53 23.65
CA VAL A 38 -18.27 -20.46 24.05
C VAL A 38 -17.44 -20.14 22.81
N TRP A 39 -16.43 -19.30 22.98
CA TRP A 39 -15.48 -18.91 21.93
C TRP A 39 -14.11 -19.45 22.30
N ASN A 40 -13.54 -20.27 21.41
CA ASN A 40 -12.17 -20.76 21.49
C ASN A 40 -11.38 -20.12 20.34
N ASP A 41 -10.95 -18.85 20.52
CA ASP A 41 -10.41 -17.98 19.48
C ASP A 41 -9.31 -17.04 20.02
N ASP A 42 -8.58 -17.49 21.04
CA ASP A 42 -7.49 -16.73 21.66
C ASP A 42 -7.89 -15.30 22.06
N SER A 43 -9.08 -15.20 22.71
CA SER A 43 -9.65 -13.93 23.16
C SER A 43 -10.01 -12.94 22.04
N ASN A 44 -10.46 -13.46 20.88
CA ASN A 44 -10.78 -12.67 19.68
C ASN A 44 -9.58 -11.92 19.09
N LYS A 45 -8.41 -12.53 19.12
CA LYS A 45 -7.17 -11.89 18.68
C LYS A 45 -7.18 -11.47 17.20
N ASP A 46 -7.98 -12.15 16.34
CA ASP A 46 -8.13 -11.78 14.92
C ASP A 46 -9.25 -10.79 14.64
N ASP A 47 -9.95 -10.35 15.71
CA ASP A 47 -11.05 -9.38 15.67
C ASP A 47 -12.20 -9.76 14.71
N ILE A 48 -12.43 -11.08 14.55
CA ILE A 48 -13.49 -11.64 13.68
C ILE A 48 -14.73 -12.10 14.43
N ARG A 49 -14.70 -12.11 15.78
CA ARG A 49 -15.85 -12.50 16.58
C ARG A 49 -17.00 -11.53 16.39
N PRO A 50 -18.19 -12.00 15.97
CA PRO A 50 -19.35 -11.14 15.81
C PRO A 50 -19.84 -10.64 17.19
N LYS A 51 -20.50 -9.48 17.20
CA LYS A 51 -21.09 -8.92 18.41
C LYS A 51 -22.25 -9.78 18.97
N SER A 52 -22.92 -10.52 18.12
CA SER A 52 -23.99 -11.46 18.47
C SER A 52 -24.09 -12.59 17.45
N VAL A 53 -24.65 -13.71 17.88
CA VAL A 53 -25.00 -14.84 17.01
C VAL A 53 -26.46 -15.24 17.25
N LYS A 54 -27.10 -15.74 16.21
CA LYS A 54 -28.44 -16.33 16.32
C LYS A 54 -28.32 -17.85 16.44
N VAL A 55 -29.18 -18.45 17.25
CA VAL A 55 -29.29 -19.88 17.40
C VAL A 55 -30.73 -20.31 17.24
N ASN A 56 -30.97 -21.36 16.48
CA ASN A 56 -32.28 -21.96 16.33
C ASN A 56 -32.43 -23.16 17.27
N LEU A 57 -33.53 -23.18 18.02
CA LEU A 57 -34.01 -24.40 18.66
C LEU A 57 -34.86 -25.16 17.64
N LEU A 58 -34.50 -26.39 17.39
CA LEU A 58 -35.22 -27.29 16.50
C LEU A 58 -36.03 -28.29 17.33
N ALA A 59 -37.32 -28.47 16.97
CA ALA A 59 -38.18 -29.54 17.43
C ALA A 59 -38.32 -30.54 16.29
N ASP A 60 -37.79 -31.75 16.44
CA ASP A 60 -37.78 -32.79 15.40
C ASP A 60 -37.28 -32.29 14.04
N GLY A 61 -36.21 -31.44 14.07
CA GLY A 61 -35.56 -30.87 12.90
C GLY A 61 -36.24 -29.64 12.28
N LYS A 62 -37.32 -29.12 12.88
CA LYS A 62 -38.03 -27.89 12.44
C LYS A 62 -37.74 -26.76 13.44
N VAL A 63 -37.53 -25.57 12.92
CA VAL A 63 -37.26 -24.38 13.78
C VAL A 63 -38.50 -24.08 14.61
N GLU A 64 -38.34 -24.17 15.92
CA GLU A 64 -39.34 -23.87 16.93
C GLU A 64 -39.19 -22.45 17.52
N GLU A 65 -37.96 -22.02 17.69
CA GLU A 65 -37.61 -20.72 18.24
C GLU A 65 -36.23 -20.28 17.78
N THR A 66 -36.02 -18.97 17.61
CA THR A 66 -34.71 -18.38 17.31
C THR A 66 -34.32 -17.41 18.42
N LEU A 67 -33.16 -17.59 19.01
CA LEU A 67 -32.64 -16.74 20.09
C LEU A 67 -31.33 -16.06 19.66
N THR A 68 -31.08 -14.88 20.25
CA THR A 68 -29.83 -14.14 20.03
C THR A 68 -28.92 -14.23 21.24
N LEU A 69 -27.67 -14.60 21.04
CA LEU A 69 -26.63 -14.66 22.06
C LEU A 69 -25.61 -13.54 21.82
N SER A 70 -25.27 -12.82 22.87
CA SER A 70 -24.34 -11.70 22.84
C SER A 70 -23.64 -11.53 24.19
N ALA A 71 -22.70 -10.61 24.28
CA ALA A 71 -22.06 -10.25 25.56
C ALA A 71 -23.06 -9.71 26.58
N GLU A 72 -24.14 -9.06 26.14
CA GLU A 72 -25.19 -8.49 27.03
C GLU A 72 -25.94 -9.55 27.84
N ASN A 73 -26.15 -10.74 27.23
CA ASN A 73 -26.78 -11.88 27.95
C ASN A 73 -25.74 -12.94 28.38
N ASN A 74 -24.46 -12.55 28.48
CA ASN A 74 -23.37 -13.44 28.84
C ASN A 74 -23.29 -14.69 27.93
N TRP A 75 -23.69 -14.54 26.68
CA TRP A 75 -23.70 -15.61 25.69
C TRP A 75 -24.56 -16.82 26.08
N LYS A 76 -25.69 -16.59 26.78
CA LYS A 76 -26.63 -17.62 27.28
C LYS A 76 -28.06 -17.21 26.98
N ALA A 77 -28.89 -18.23 26.76
CA ALA A 77 -30.33 -18.05 26.65
C ALA A 77 -31.05 -19.34 27.07
N SER A 78 -32.34 -19.19 27.35
CA SER A 78 -33.28 -20.32 27.60
C SER A 78 -34.46 -20.19 26.66
N SER A 79 -34.94 -21.32 26.15
CA SER A 79 -36.16 -21.36 25.35
C SER A 79 -37.38 -20.97 26.17
N LYS A 80 -38.50 -20.73 25.52
CA LYS A 80 -39.81 -20.83 26.14
C LYS A 80 -40.03 -22.22 26.77
N ILE A 81 -41.09 -22.36 27.58
CA ILE A 81 -41.50 -23.67 28.09
C ILE A 81 -42.05 -24.52 26.92
N LEU A 82 -41.62 -25.74 26.84
CA LEU A 82 -41.85 -26.65 25.70
C LEU A 82 -42.49 -27.95 26.19
N PRO A 83 -43.36 -28.63 25.41
CA PRO A 83 -43.89 -29.92 25.78
C PRO A 83 -42.81 -31.01 25.66
N VAL A 84 -42.78 -31.95 26.59
CA VAL A 84 -41.90 -33.13 26.48
C VAL A 84 -42.38 -34.10 25.38
N LYS A 85 -43.70 -34.16 25.17
CA LYS A 85 -44.34 -35.00 24.19
C LYS A 85 -45.41 -34.24 23.39
N VAL A 86 -45.55 -34.56 22.11
CA VAL A 86 -46.64 -34.13 21.24
C VAL A 86 -47.25 -35.37 20.63
N ASP A 87 -48.57 -35.53 20.67
CA ASP A 87 -49.30 -36.70 20.19
C ASP A 87 -48.72 -38.05 20.71
N GLY A 88 -48.32 -38.05 22.02
CA GLY A 88 -47.77 -39.22 22.68
C GLY A 88 -46.31 -39.54 22.35
N LYS A 89 -45.71 -38.85 21.44
CA LYS A 89 -44.31 -39.05 21.00
C LYS A 89 -43.40 -38.04 21.67
N LYS A 90 -42.24 -38.46 22.16
CA LYS A 90 -41.22 -37.60 22.73
C LYS A 90 -40.66 -36.69 21.63
N VAL A 91 -40.60 -35.38 21.85
CA VAL A 91 -40.00 -34.40 20.92
C VAL A 91 -38.49 -34.38 21.13
N ASN A 92 -37.75 -34.42 20.02
CA ASN A 92 -36.28 -34.26 20.05
C ASN A 92 -35.95 -32.78 19.85
N TYR A 93 -35.43 -32.13 20.87
CA TYR A 93 -34.98 -30.74 20.84
C TYR A 93 -33.49 -30.68 20.65
N THR A 94 -33.04 -29.92 19.61
CA THR A 94 -31.61 -29.68 19.32
C THR A 94 -31.37 -28.21 19.00
N TRP A 95 -30.18 -27.72 19.30
CA TRP A 95 -29.77 -26.38 18.94
C TRP A 95 -28.92 -26.39 17.66
N GLU A 96 -29.09 -25.37 16.80
CA GLU A 96 -28.29 -25.13 15.61
C GLU A 96 -27.90 -23.67 15.56
N GLU A 97 -26.63 -23.36 15.30
CA GLU A 97 -26.18 -22.00 15.07
C GLU A 97 -26.51 -21.51 13.67
N VAL A 98 -27.06 -20.30 13.56
CA VAL A 98 -27.36 -19.66 12.27
C VAL A 98 -26.07 -19.15 11.67
N LYS A 99 -25.73 -19.60 10.48
CA LYS A 99 -24.46 -19.27 9.79
C LYS A 99 -24.40 -17.83 9.27
N GLU A 100 -25.55 -17.14 9.18
CA GLU A 100 -25.62 -15.76 8.69
C GLU A 100 -24.85 -14.79 9.62
N GLY A 101 -23.87 -14.07 9.07
CA GLY A 101 -23.03 -13.12 9.81
C GLY A 101 -21.84 -13.75 10.55
N LEU A 102 -21.67 -15.08 10.46
CA LEU A 102 -20.47 -15.77 10.90
C LEU A 102 -19.57 -16.06 9.70
N ILE A 103 -18.27 -15.78 9.83
CA ILE A 103 -17.28 -16.32 8.92
C ILE A 103 -17.17 -17.81 9.25
N THR A 104 -18.01 -18.63 8.61
CA THR A 104 -17.97 -20.08 8.73
C THR A 104 -17.36 -20.64 7.46
N GLY A 105 -16.29 -21.43 7.56
CA GLY A 105 -15.72 -22.07 6.40
C GLY A 105 -15.77 -23.59 6.51
N GLU A 106 -16.21 -24.26 5.45
CA GLU A 106 -15.77 -25.61 5.13
C GLU A 106 -14.27 -25.60 4.76
N SER A 107 -13.73 -24.43 4.43
CA SER A 107 -12.31 -24.14 4.29
C SER A 107 -11.73 -23.72 5.64
N GLU A 108 -10.44 -23.82 5.80
CA GLU A 108 -9.62 -23.60 7.00
C GLU A 108 -9.77 -22.22 7.65
N ILE A 109 -10.77 -21.42 7.22
CA ILE A 109 -10.96 -20.03 7.56
C ILE A 109 -12.29 -19.87 8.28
N GLY A 110 -12.27 -19.34 9.48
CA GLY A 110 -13.47 -19.01 10.23
C GLY A 110 -13.72 -19.94 11.43
N TYR A 111 -14.93 -19.86 11.96
CA TYR A 111 -15.32 -20.63 13.13
C TYR A 111 -15.84 -22.03 12.74
N LYS A 112 -15.37 -23.06 13.47
CA LYS A 112 -15.89 -24.43 13.41
C LYS A 112 -16.74 -24.67 14.67
N PRO A 113 -18.07 -24.78 14.57
CA PRO A 113 -18.92 -25.03 15.73
C PRO A 113 -18.86 -26.50 16.17
N SER A 114 -18.83 -26.73 17.48
CA SER A 114 -19.14 -28.03 18.11
C SER A 114 -20.30 -27.86 19.09
N TYR A 115 -21.03 -28.94 19.32
CA TYR A 115 -22.23 -28.98 20.14
C TYR A 115 -22.10 -30.07 21.18
N ASP A 116 -22.03 -29.68 22.46
CA ASP A 116 -21.88 -30.60 23.56
C ASP A 116 -23.02 -30.40 24.58
N THR A 117 -23.53 -31.48 25.19
CA THR A 117 -24.45 -31.37 26.32
C THR A 117 -23.61 -31.14 27.58
N ASP A 118 -24.03 -30.22 28.44
CA ASP A 118 -23.35 -29.99 29.73
C ASP A 118 -23.45 -31.24 30.64
N ALA A 119 -22.36 -31.62 31.25
CA ALA A 119 -22.31 -32.82 32.06
C ALA A 119 -23.14 -32.75 33.34
N THR A 120 -23.49 -31.55 33.77
CA THR A 120 -24.26 -31.27 35.02
C THR A 120 -25.68 -30.79 34.75
N ASP A 121 -26.01 -30.41 33.53
CA ASP A 121 -27.35 -29.94 33.12
C ASP A 121 -27.66 -30.49 31.71
N GLU A 122 -28.44 -31.57 31.68
CA GLU A 122 -28.81 -32.26 30.41
C GLU A 122 -29.69 -31.40 29.47
N ASP A 123 -30.26 -30.32 29.96
CA ASP A 123 -31.03 -29.36 29.18
C ASP A 123 -30.17 -28.24 28.61
N LEU A 124 -28.89 -28.15 29.00
CA LEU A 124 -27.94 -27.14 28.53
C LEU A 124 -27.09 -27.68 27.38
N THR A 125 -27.21 -27.08 26.21
CA THR A 125 -26.26 -27.29 25.10
C THR A 125 -25.21 -26.18 25.11
N VAL A 126 -23.94 -26.59 25.06
CA VAL A 126 -22.80 -25.70 24.88
C VAL A 126 -22.40 -25.71 23.42
N ILE A 127 -22.50 -24.55 22.76
CA ILE A 127 -22.03 -24.38 21.38
C ILE A 127 -20.66 -23.69 21.44
N THR A 128 -19.59 -24.42 21.10
CA THR A 128 -18.23 -23.90 21.08
C THR A 128 -17.82 -23.58 19.64
N ASN A 129 -17.51 -22.31 19.36
CA ASN A 129 -16.87 -21.95 18.11
C ASN A 129 -15.37 -21.88 18.29
N THR A 130 -14.67 -22.75 17.58
CA THR A 130 -13.21 -22.78 17.53
C THR A 130 -12.72 -22.11 16.27
N HIS A 131 -11.82 -21.14 16.42
CA HIS A 131 -11.04 -20.54 15.34
C HIS A 131 -9.60 -21.00 15.48
N ASP A 132 -9.16 -21.85 14.54
CA ASP A 132 -7.80 -22.34 14.53
C ASP A 132 -6.91 -21.39 13.71
N ARG A 133 -5.94 -20.80 14.41
CA ARG A 133 -4.98 -19.84 13.84
C ARG A 133 -3.74 -20.50 13.25
N THR A 134 -3.70 -21.81 13.18
CA THR A 134 -2.53 -22.55 12.66
C THR A 134 -2.38 -22.49 11.14
N GLN A 135 -3.03 -21.53 10.47
CA GLN A 135 -2.85 -21.35 9.03
C GLN A 135 -1.43 -20.91 8.71
N PRO A 136 -0.82 -21.51 7.69
CA PRO A 136 0.48 -21.06 7.22
C PRO A 136 0.40 -19.59 6.82
N LYS A 137 1.39 -18.81 7.24
CA LYS A 137 1.52 -17.42 6.82
C LYS A 137 2.16 -17.34 5.45
N GLY A 138 1.83 -16.27 4.73
CA GLY A 138 2.44 -15.99 3.44
C GLY A 138 3.59 -15.01 3.53
N SER A 139 4.29 -14.84 2.41
CA SER A 139 5.31 -13.82 2.25
C SER A 139 5.31 -13.24 0.83
N ILE A 140 5.70 -11.97 0.70
CA ILE A 140 5.86 -11.28 -0.57
C ILE A 140 7.26 -10.69 -0.63
N THR A 141 8.05 -11.13 -1.62
CA THR A 141 9.39 -10.59 -1.86
C THR A 141 9.35 -9.55 -2.96
N ILE A 142 9.80 -8.35 -2.65
CA ILE A 142 9.97 -7.29 -3.62
C ILE A 142 11.45 -7.16 -3.97
N ILE A 143 11.73 -7.28 -5.24
CA ILE A 143 13.06 -7.10 -5.81
C ILE A 143 13.09 -5.72 -6.46
N LYS A 144 14.01 -4.88 -6.03
CA LYS A 144 14.31 -3.62 -6.69
C LYS A 144 15.48 -3.82 -7.64
N ALA A 145 15.28 -3.48 -8.91
CA ALA A 145 16.33 -3.51 -9.93
C ALA A 145 16.59 -2.11 -10.47
N LEU A 146 17.86 -1.76 -10.62
CA LEU A 146 18.32 -0.57 -11.32
C LEU A 146 18.91 -1.00 -12.69
N ASP A 147 18.44 -0.34 -13.76
CA ASP A 147 19.02 -0.51 -15.09
C ASP A 147 20.46 0.04 -15.08
N PRO A 148 21.48 -0.76 -15.40
CA PRO A 148 22.88 -0.34 -15.32
C PRO A 148 23.26 0.69 -16.38
N GLY A 149 22.43 0.84 -17.43
CA GLY A 149 22.67 1.82 -18.49
C GLY A 149 22.58 3.25 -17.97
N ASN A 150 23.69 3.98 -18.02
CA ASN A 150 23.79 5.40 -17.59
C ASN A 150 23.52 5.63 -16.09
N LEU A 151 23.89 4.67 -15.24
CA LEU A 151 23.73 4.82 -13.78
C LEU A 151 24.84 5.70 -13.21
N ASN A 152 24.46 6.78 -12.50
CA ASN A 152 25.38 7.66 -11.76
C ASN A 152 25.02 7.67 -10.29
N MET A 153 25.94 7.18 -9.44
CA MET A 153 25.75 7.12 -7.98
C MET A 153 26.33 8.35 -7.23
N ASP A 154 26.96 9.29 -7.94
CA ASP A 154 27.54 10.49 -7.32
C ASP A 154 26.47 11.46 -6.79
N ALA A 155 25.24 11.35 -7.31
CA ALA A 155 24.07 12.08 -6.81
C ALA A 155 23.58 11.61 -5.42
N GLY A 156 24.13 10.52 -4.89
CA GLY A 156 23.81 9.93 -3.59
C GLY A 156 23.25 8.52 -3.68
N ASN A 157 22.98 7.94 -2.52
CA ASN A 157 22.47 6.58 -2.38
C ASN A 157 20.94 6.57 -2.54
N PRO A 158 20.36 6.08 -3.65
CA PRO A 158 18.93 6.06 -3.84
C PRO A 158 18.26 5.09 -2.86
N THR A 159 17.16 5.56 -2.26
CA THR A 159 16.30 4.77 -1.37
C THR A 159 14.92 4.68 -2.00
N PHE A 160 14.39 3.47 -2.09
CA PHE A 160 13.06 3.19 -2.62
C PHE A 160 12.22 2.59 -1.49
N THR A 161 11.07 3.19 -1.24
CA THR A 161 10.13 2.73 -0.22
C THR A 161 9.05 1.91 -0.91
N PHE A 162 8.78 0.73 -0.38
CA PHE A 162 7.69 -0.14 -0.83
C PHE A 162 6.61 -0.21 0.24
N THR A 163 5.40 0.16 -0.15
CA THR A 163 4.23 0.06 0.71
C THR A 163 3.36 -1.10 0.24
N LEU A 164 3.10 -2.03 1.14
CA LEU A 164 2.19 -3.15 0.92
C LEU A 164 0.92 -2.92 1.72
N THR A 165 -0.20 -2.68 1.04
CA THR A 165 -1.52 -2.51 1.67
C THR A 165 -2.45 -3.62 1.24
N GLY A 166 -3.29 -4.09 2.14
CA GLY A 166 -4.20 -5.18 1.79
C GLY A 166 -5.33 -5.35 2.78
N THR A 167 -6.19 -6.30 2.45
CA THR A 167 -7.27 -6.75 3.32
C THR A 167 -7.16 -8.27 3.41
N ASP A 168 -7.06 -8.77 4.64
CA ASP A 168 -7.07 -10.20 4.85
C ASP A 168 -8.48 -10.79 4.63
N ILE A 169 -8.52 -12.11 4.62
CA ILE A 169 -9.79 -12.86 4.42
C ILE A 169 -10.79 -12.63 5.55
N TYR A 170 -10.38 -12.05 6.69
CA TYR A 170 -11.24 -11.69 7.80
C TYR A 170 -11.78 -10.25 7.68
N GLY A 171 -11.40 -9.52 6.60
CA GLY A 171 -11.80 -8.15 6.36
C GLY A 171 -10.95 -7.10 7.07
N LYS A 172 -9.86 -7.51 7.75
CA LYS A 172 -8.95 -6.60 8.44
C LYS A 172 -7.98 -5.98 7.44
N LYS A 173 -7.79 -4.67 7.56
CA LYS A 173 -6.86 -3.92 6.73
C LYS A 173 -5.46 -3.95 7.33
N HIS A 174 -4.48 -4.10 6.46
CA HIS A 174 -3.06 -4.12 6.78
C HIS A 174 -2.30 -3.10 5.94
N SER A 175 -1.25 -2.54 6.52
CA SER A 175 -0.30 -1.67 5.83
C SER A 175 1.09 -1.92 6.37
N TYR A 176 2.02 -2.25 5.49
CA TYR A 176 3.42 -2.53 5.79
C TYR A 176 4.29 -1.64 4.91
N GLU A 177 5.47 -1.28 5.41
CA GLU A 177 6.44 -0.48 4.68
C GLU A 177 7.83 -1.09 4.82
N GLN A 178 8.57 -1.15 3.71
CA GLN A 178 9.96 -1.61 3.64
C GLN A 178 10.76 -0.68 2.73
N GLU A 179 12.03 -0.49 3.05
CA GLU A 179 12.94 0.34 2.27
C GLU A 179 14.08 -0.48 1.67
N ILE A 180 14.44 -0.17 0.43
CA ILE A 180 15.64 -0.68 -0.24
C ILE A 180 16.54 0.50 -0.57
N LYS A 181 17.74 0.50 0.00
CA LYS A 181 18.75 1.52 -0.21
C LYS A 181 19.95 0.94 -0.95
N PHE A 182 20.27 1.52 -2.10
CA PHE A 182 21.49 1.17 -2.83
C PHE A 182 22.65 2.05 -2.37
N THR A 183 23.76 1.43 -1.99
CA THR A 183 25.01 2.14 -1.72
C THR A 183 25.91 2.13 -2.94
N LYS A 184 26.76 3.15 -3.09
CA LYS A 184 27.71 3.23 -4.19
C LYS A 184 28.59 1.98 -4.27
N ASP A 185 29.12 1.53 -3.13
CA ASP A 185 30.01 0.36 -3.06
C ASP A 185 29.32 -0.93 -3.53
N GLU A 186 28.05 -1.16 -3.15
CA GLU A 186 27.27 -2.32 -3.58
C GLU A 186 26.99 -2.27 -5.08
N VAL A 187 26.62 -1.10 -5.59
CA VAL A 187 26.36 -0.89 -7.02
C VAL A 187 27.63 -1.13 -7.84
N GLU A 188 28.74 -0.52 -7.48
CA GLU A 188 30.03 -0.70 -8.16
C GLU A 188 30.49 -2.15 -8.12
N LYS A 189 30.31 -2.84 -6.99
CA LYS A 189 30.60 -4.26 -6.85
C LYS A 189 29.76 -5.10 -7.81
N GLN A 190 28.45 -4.93 -7.83
CA GLN A 190 27.56 -5.69 -8.71
C GLN A 190 27.87 -5.41 -10.19
N MET A 191 28.12 -4.15 -10.56
CA MET A 191 28.52 -3.79 -11.93
C MET A 191 29.83 -4.44 -12.35
N LYS A 192 30.77 -4.61 -11.43
CA LYS A 192 32.05 -5.28 -11.69
C LYS A 192 31.91 -6.79 -11.80
N ASP A 193 31.12 -7.39 -10.91
CA ASP A 193 30.95 -8.84 -10.84
C ASP A 193 30.04 -9.37 -11.97
N HIS A 194 29.05 -8.54 -12.37
CA HIS A 194 28.05 -8.86 -13.41
C HIS A 194 27.86 -7.69 -14.39
N PRO A 195 28.81 -7.42 -15.30
CA PRO A 195 28.74 -6.29 -16.21
C PRO A 195 27.52 -6.36 -17.12
N GLY A 196 26.69 -5.32 -17.11
CA GLY A 196 25.51 -5.19 -17.96
C GLY A 196 24.23 -5.79 -17.39
N ASP A 197 24.31 -6.52 -16.27
CA ASP A 197 23.13 -7.02 -15.59
C ASP A 197 22.49 -5.93 -14.74
N PRO A 198 21.15 -5.95 -14.54
CA PRO A 198 20.48 -5.06 -13.59
C PRO A 198 20.99 -5.27 -12.17
N ILE A 199 21.26 -4.16 -11.47
CA ILE A 199 21.67 -4.19 -10.06
C ILE A 199 20.44 -4.44 -9.20
N LYS A 200 20.47 -5.50 -8.36
CA LYS A 200 19.30 -5.98 -7.62
C LYS A 200 19.53 -6.02 -6.13
N LEU A 201 18.56 -5.55 -5.37
CA LEU A 201 18.38 -5.76 -3.93
C LEU A 201 16.93 -6.18 -3.67
N SER A 202 16.67 -6.80 -2.53
CA SER A 202 15.31 -7.26 -2.20
C SER A 202 14.97 -7.06 -0.74
N VAL A 203 13.67 -6.97 -0.47
CA VAL A 203 13.06 -7.03 0.86
C VAL A 203 11.90 -7.99 0.83
N THR A 204 11.54 -8.54 1.98
CA THR A 204 10.42 -9.47 2.10
C THR A 204 9.46 -8.98 3.17
N PHE A 205 8.18 -9.02 2.85
CA PHE A 205 7.09 -8.87 3.80
C PHE A 205 6.67 -10.27 4.24
N ASP A 206 6.93 -10.61 5.48
CA ASP A 206 6.64 -11.92 6.07
C ASP A 206 5.39 -11.90 6.95
N ASP A 207 4.97 -13.08 7.43
CA ASP A 207 3.86 -13.28 8.36
C ASP A 207 2.51 -12.73 7.86
N LEU A 208 2.31 -12.73 6.53
CA LEU A 208 1.09 -12.24 5.92
C LEU A 208 -0.06 -13.23 6.12
N GLU A 209 -1.21 -12.72 6.59
CA GLU A 209 -2.47 -13.47 6.59
C GLU A 209 -2.90 -13.76 5.15
N TYR A 210 -3.77 -14.75 4.97
CA TYR A 210 -4.44 -14.94 3.68
C TYR A 210 -5.23 -13.68 3.33
N GLY A 211 -5.11 -13.22 2.10
CA GLY A 211 -5.75 -11.99 1.65
C GLY A 211 -5.22 -11.47 0.34
N THR A 212 -5.75 -10.34 -0.08
CA THR A 212 -5.30 -9.62 -1.27
C THR A 212 -4.49 -8.40 -0.87
N TYR A 213 -3.27 -8.29 -1.38
CA TYR A 213 -2.32 -7.25 -1.05
C TYR A 213 -1.85 -6.51 -2.30
N THR A 214 -1.82 -5.19 -2.23
CA THR A 214 -1.29 -4.33 -3.30
C THR A 214 0.02 -3.71 -2.87
N CYS A 215 1.06 -3.96 -3.64
CA CYS A 215 2.36 -3.32 -3.48
C CYS A 215 2.52 -2.17 -4.45
N ASN A 216 3.02 -1.05 -3.97
CA ASN A 216 3.43 0.09 -4.77
C ASN A 216 4.81 0.58 -4.35
N GLU A 217 5.55 1.12 -5.32
CA GLU A 217 6.82 1.79 -5.10
C GLU A 217 6.56 3.27 -4.81
N GLY A 218 7.18 3.78 -3.74
CA GLY A 218 7.26 5.18 -3.39
C GLY A 218 8.72 5.64 -3.26
N GLY A 219 8.94 6.81 -2.70
CA GLY A 219 10.27 7.32 -2.37
C GLY A 219 10.91 8.18 -3.47
N MET A 220 12.20 7.95 -3.77
CA MET A 220 12.99 8.87 -4.59
C MET A 220 12.67 8.75 -6.08
N ILE A 221 11.84 9.67 -6.58
CA ILE A 221 11.55 9.82 -8.02
C ILE A 221 12.54 10.80 -8.67
N LYS A 222 13.25 11.60 -7.89
CA LYS A 222 14.12 12.70 -8.37
C LYS A 222 15.07 12.30 -9.50
N TYR A 223 15.64 11.09 -9.44
CA TYR A 223 16.61 10.65 -10.43
C TYR A 223 16.17 9.43 -11.22
N PHE A 224 15.13 8.75 -10.77
CA PHE A 224 14.69 7.48 -11.32
C PHE A 224 13.23 7.51 -11.70
N LYS A 225 12.89 6.78 -12.76
CA LYS A 225 11.50 6.46 -13.12
C LYS A 225 11.35 4.96 -13.24
N LEU A 226 10.18 4.49 -12.88
CA LEU A 226 9.79 3.10 -13.12
C LEU A 226 9.83 2.83 -14.62
N LYS A 227 10.58 1.79 -15.02
CA LYS A 227 10.69 1.32 -16.39
C LYS A 227 9.71 0.19 -16.66
N ASN A 228 9.67 -0.77 -15.75
CA ASN A 228 8.87 -1.99 -15.88
C ASN A 228 8.66 -2.65 -14.52
N ILE A 229 7.61 -3.47 -14.42
CA ILE A 229 7.40 -4.41 -13.32
C ILE A 229 7.28 -5.80 -13.93
N GLU A 230 7.96 -6.78 -13.33
CA GLU A 230 7.95 -8.18 -13.74
C GLU A 230 7.61 -9.10 -12.58
N SER A 231 6.92 -10.18 -12.85
CA SER A 231 6.64 -11.23 -11.86
C SER A 231 6.37 -12.56 -12.57
N ASP A 232 6.95 -13.64 -12.03
CA ASP A 232 6.68 -15.01 -12.43
C ASP A 232 5.70 -15.70 -11.45
N SER A 233 5.24 -14.98 -10.44
CA SER A 233 4.31 -15.51 -9.43
C SER A 233 2.90 -15.62 -10.02
N ARG A 234 2.30 -16.80 -9.93
CA ARG A 234 0.95 -17.07 -10.46
C ARG A 234 -0.15 -16.26 -9.77
N ASN A 235 0.09 -15.89 -8.53
CA ASN A 235 -0.80 -15.09 -7.68
C ASN A 235 -0.52 -13.59 -7.75
N ALA A 236 0.26 -13.14 -8.73
CA ALA A 236 0.59 -11.74 -8.93
C ALA A 236 -0.12 -11.17 -10.17
N THR A 237 -0.77 -10.03 -10.01
CA THR A 237 -1.36 -9.25 -11.10
C THR A 237 -0.70 -7.89 -11.19
N ILE A 238 -0.04 -7.61 -12.32
CA ILE A 238 0.70 -6.36 -12.53
C ILE A 238 -0.19 -5.32 -13.19
N ASN A 239 -0.15 -4.08 -12.68
CA ASN A 239 -0.69 -2.90 -13.33
C ASN A 239 0.45 -1.92 -13.61
N GLN A 240 0.97 -1.96 -14.85
CA GLN A 240 2.09 -1.13 -15.28
C GLN A 240 1.76 0.37 -15.23
N ASP A 241 0.55 0.76 -15.63
CA ASP A 241 0.14 2.17 -15.70
C ASP A 241 0.07 2.82 -14.30
N LYS A 242 -0.32 2.03 -13.30
CA LYS A 242 -0.37 2.47 -11.90
C LYS A 242 0.93 2.22 -11.14
N GLY A 243 1.87 1.49 -11.70
CA GLY A 243 3.10 1.09 -11.02
C GLY A 243 2.84 0.19 -9.80
N THR A 244 1.84 -0.71 -9.88
CA THR A 244 1.43 -1.55 -8.75
C THR A 244 1.39 -3.02 -9.11
N VAL A 245 1.55 -3.88 -8.09
CA VAL A 245 1.35 -5.32 -8.17
C VAL A 245 0.36 -5.74 -7.11
N ILE A 246 -0.62 -6.54 -7.49
CA ILE A 246 -1.59 -7.15 -6.57
C ILE A 246 -1.20 -8.61 -6.40
N PHE A 247 -1.14 -9.07 -5.15
CA PHE A 247 -0.87 -10.45 -4.79
C PHE A 247 -2.05 -11.03 -4.03
N ASP A 248 -2.46 -12.24 -4.40
CA ASP A 248 -3.43 -13.02 -3.66
C ASP A 248 -2.69 -14.11 -2.87
N ILE A 249 -2.66 -13.98 -1.55
CA ILE A 249 -2.04 -14.94 -0.62
C ILE A 249 -3.14 -15.83 -0.05
N GLY A 250 -3.00 -17.13 -0.23
CA GLY A 250 -3.98 -18.12 0.28
C GLY A 250 -4.31 -19.21 -0.72
N PRO A 251 -5.39 -19.96 -0.49
CA PRO A 251 -5.88 -20.98 -1.42
C PRO A 251 -6.26 -20.34 -2.76
N ASP A 252 -5.69 -20.84 -3.84
CA ASP A 252 -6.22 -20.52 -5.15
C ASP A 252 -7.44 -21.42 -5.38
N GLY A 253 -8.57 -20.86 -5.79
CA GLY A 253 -9.83 -21.61 -5.98
C GLY A 253 -9.77 -22.73 -7.02
N SER A 254 -8.62 -22.95 -7.67
CA SER A 254 -8.41 -23.94 -8.74
C SER A 254 -7.51 -25.10 -8.33
N THR A 255 -6.67 -24.94 -7.31
CA THR A 255 -5.76 -25.98 -6.81
C THR A 255 -5.86 -26.11 -5.29
N ALA A 256 -5.81 -27.34 -4.79
CA ALA A 256 -5.85 -27.61 -3.34
C ALA A 256 -4.60 -27.11 -2.58
N LYS A 257 -3.71 -26.34 -3.22
CA LYS A 257 -2.47 -25.82 -2.64
C LYS A 257 -2.56 -24.29 -2.52
N ALA A 258 -2.43 -23.79 -1.29
CA ALA A 258 -2.30 -22.37 -1.01
C ALA A 258 -1.07 -21.77 -1.70
N GLN A 259 -1.25 -20.61 -2.33
CA GLN A 259 -0.17 -19.77 -2.85
C GLN A 259 0.31 -18.87 -1.71
N LEU A 260 1.36 -19.33 -1.01
CA LEU A 260 1.85 -18.64 0.19
C LEU A 260 2.95 -17.62 -0.12
N THR A 261 3.55 -17.70 -1.29
CA THR A 261 4.65 -16.82 -1.67
C THR A 261 4.33 -16.05 -2.94
N GLY A 262 4.69 -14.78 -2.95
CA GLY A 262 4.66 -13.92 -4.12
C GLY A 262 6.00 -13.21 -4.30
N ALA A 263 6.36 -12.88 -5.53
CA ALA A 263 7.52 -12.04 -5.82
C ALA A 263 7.24 -11.13 -7.00
N ALA A 264 7.80 -9.92 -6.98
CA ALA A 264 7.82 -9.03 -8.12
C ALA A 264 9.10 -8.20 -8.16
N THR A 265 9.54 -7.88 -9.38
CA THR A 265 10.71 -7.04 -9.63
C THR A 265 10.25 -5.69 -10.17
N PHE A 266 10.57 -4.61 -9.45
CA PHE A 266 10.39 -3.23 -9.90
C PHE A 266 11.69 -2.74 -10.50
N ILE A 267 11.69 -2.46 -11.79
CA ILE A 267 12.88 -2.05 -12.57
C ILE A 267 12.80 -0.56 -12.80
N ASN A 268 13.77 0.20 -12.27
CA ASN A 268 13.88 1.64 -12.52
C ASN A 268 15.11 1.95 -13.38
N GLN A 269 14.98 3.00 -14.17
CA GLN A 269 16.08 3.61 -14.93
C GLN A 269 16.26 5.06 -14.53
N MET A 270 17.48 5.60 -14.71
CA MET A 270 17.72 7.03 -14.52
C MET A 270 16.92 7.84 -15.54
N ILE A 271 16.39 8.97 -15.09
CA ILE A 271 15.71 9.93 -15.96
C ILE A 271 16.78 10.68 -16.75
N GLN A 272 16.69 10.66 -18.06
CA GLN A 272 17.56 11.43 -18.94
C GLN A 272 16.93 12.80 -19.22
N GLY A 273 17.77 13.81 -19.31
CA GLY A 273 17.38 15.16 -19.64
C GLY A 273 18.13 15.72 -20.83
N SER A 274 17.95 17.01 -21.07
CA SER A 274 18.66 17.75 -22.11
C SER A 274 19.00 19.17 -21.68
N ILE A 275 20.10 19.68 -22.23
CA ILE A 275 20.49 21.10 -22.11
C ILE A 275 20.56 21.67 -23.52
N LYS A 276 19.70 22.68 -23.80
CA LYS A 276 19.69 23.43 -25.04
C LYS A 276 20.33 24.79 -24.81
N LEU A 277 21.23 25.17 -25.66
CA LEU A 277 21.83 26.52 -25.71
C LEU A 277 21.36 27.27 -26.97
N ILE A 278 21.05 28.54 -26.80
CA ILE A 278 20.77 29.48 -27.88
C ILE A 278 21.87 30.52 -27.85
N LYS A 279 22.79 30.44 -28.82
CA LYS A 279 23.95 31.32 -28.93
C LYS A 279 23.65 32.59 -29.71
N LYS A 280 23.86 33.75 -29.07
CA LYS A 280 23.65 35.07 -29.65
C LYS A 280 24.88 35.95 -29.50
N ASP A 281 25.02 36.97 -30.33
CA ASP A 281 25.94 38.05 -30.08
C ASP A 281 25.29 39.18 -29.21
N SER A 282 26.07 40.19 -28.85
CA SER A 282 25.62 41.34 -28.05
C SER A 282 24.49 42.14 -28.70
N ASN A 283 24.23 41.97 -30.00
CA ASN A 283 23.14 42.62 -30.74
C ASN A 283 21.90 41.67 -30.86
N GLY A 284 21.89 40.53 -30.19
CA GLY A 284 20.82 39.54 -30.25
C GLY A 284 20.80 38.66 -31.51
N LYS A 285 21.78 38.80 -32.40
CA LYS A 285 21.90 37.94 -33.62
C LYS A 285 22.38 36.56 -33.24
N VAL A 286 21.68 35.52 -33.69
CA VAL A 286 22.05 34.15 -33.52
C VAL A 286 23.36 33.78 -34.23
N LEU A 287 24.17 32.91 -33.61
CA LEU A 287 25.48 32.52 -34.11
C LEU A 287 25.49 31.01 -34.41
N LYS A 288 25.68 30.70 -35.70
CA LYS A 288 25.83 29.33 -36.22
C LYS A 288 27.30 28.86 -36.08
N ASP A 289 27.50 27.54 -36.04
CA ASP A 289 28.82 26.85 -36.07
C ASP A 289 29.72 27.17 -34.85
N VAL A 290 29.15 27.66 -33.77
CA VAL A 290 29.82 27.81 -32.44
C VAL A 290 29.87 26.47 -31.76
N GLU A 291 31.09 26.04 -31.37
CA GLU A 291 31.32 24.71 -30.77
C GLU A 291 31.32 24.78 -29.26
N PHE A 292 30.56 23.88 -28.64
CA PHE A 292 30.48 23.67 -27.19
C PHE A 292 30.87 22.22 -26.82
N VAL A 293 31.56 22.10 -25.70
CA VAL A 293 31.85 20.83 -25.03
C VAL A 293 31.16 20.85 -23.67
N ILE A 294 30.41 19.79 -23.35
CA ILE A 294 29.81 19.56 -22.07
C ILE A 294 30.57 18.46 -21.32
N ARG A 295 30.94 18.71 -20.07
CA ARG A 295 31.64 17.77 -19.16
C ARG A 295 30.81 17.50 -17.93
N SER A 296 30.78 16.24 -17.49
CA SER A 296 30.22 15.81 -16.22
C SER A 296 31.02 16.31 -15.04
N SER A 297 30.51 16.11 -13.82
CA SER A 297 31.15 16.54 -12.57
C SER A 297 32.50 15.88 -12.32
N ASP A 298 32.73 14.67 -12.85
CA ASP A 298 34.01 13.96 -12.79
C ASP A 298 35.02 14.47 -13.86
N GLY A 299 34.63 15.44 -14.69
CA GLY A 299 35.45 16.04 -15.76
C GLY A 299 35.44 15.28 -17.09
N ALA A 300 34.73 14.15 -17.19
CA ALA A 300 34.61 13.41 -18.45
C ALA A 300 33.81 14.20 -19.49
N GLU A 301 34.20 14.10 -20.77
CA GLU A 301 33.44 14.70 -21.85
C GLU A 301 32.15 13.91 -22.09
N ALA A 302 31.03 14.52 -21.75
CA ALA A 302 29.71 13.93 -21.94
C ALA A 302 29.22 14.08 -23.38
N ALA A 303 29.46 15.24 -24.00
CA ALA A 303 29.13 15.49 -25.39
C ALA A 303 29.87 16.72 -25.96
N LYS A 304 29.92 16.78 -27.31
CA LYS A 304 30.46 17.91 -28.06
C LYS A 304 29.59 18.16 -29.27
N ALA A 305 29.16 19.41 -29.50
CA ALA A 305 28.31 19.76 -30.63
C ALA A 305 28.47 21.24 -31.04
N LYS A 306 27.89 21.60 -32.19
CA LYS A 306 27.89 22.96 -32.72
C LYS A 306 26.51 23.50 -32.90
N THR A 307 26.37 24.82 -32.76
CA THR A 307 25.10 25.51 -33.02
C THR A 307 24.72 25.43 -34.50
N ASP A 308 23.43 25.28 -34.76
CA ASP A 308 22.81 25.24 -36.09
C ASP A 308 22.54 26.65 -36.65
N SER A 309 21.74 26.73 -37.72
CA SER A 309 21.35 28.01 -38.37
C SER A 309 20.49 28.90 -37.50
N ALA A 310 19.80 28.34 -36.50
CA ALA A 310 19.03 29.08 -35.50
C ALA A 310 19.90 29.52 -34.30
N GLY A 311 21.20 29.19 -34.30
CA GLY A 311 22.11 29.41 -33.20
C GLY A 311 21.90 28.45 -32.05
N GLU A 312 21.21 27.33 -32.28
CA GLU A 312 20.82 26.36 -31.27
C GLU A 312 21.74 25.13 -31.26
N VAL A 313 22.03 24.63 -30.08
CA VAL A 313 22.64 23.32 -29.85
C VAL A 313 21.98 22.65 -28.68
N THR A 314 21.65 21.35 -28.84
CA THR A 314 21.04 20.56 -27.78
C THR A 314 21.92 19.36 -27.43
N PHE A 315 22.14 19.16 -26.17
CA PHE A 315 22.78 17.97 -25.59
C PHE A 315 21.71 17.11 -24.97
N ASP A 316 21.39 15.99 -25.61
CA ASP A 316 20.34 15.06 -25.17
C ASP A 316 20.94 13.86 -24.44
N GLY A 317 20.09 13.10 -23.73
CA GLY A 317 20.49 11.86 -23.05
C GLY A 317 21.36 12.08 -21.81
N LEU A 318 21.36 13.29 -21.28
CA LEU A 318 22.14 13.65 -20.09
C LEU A 318 21.49 13.05 -18.83
N ILE A 319 22.29 12.38 -18.03
CA ILE A 319 21.84 11.85 -16.73
C ILE A 319 21.91 12.95 -15.66
N PRO A 320 21.25 12.76 -14.49
CA PRO A 320 21.36 13.67 -13.36
C PRO A 320 22.81 13.88 -12.92
N ASP A 321 23.29 15.12 -13.07
CA ASP A 321 24.67 15.53 -12.70
C ASP A 321 24.78 17.05 -12.72
N THR A 322 25.96 17.57 -12.32
CA THR A 322 26.37 18.95 -12.54
C THR A 322 27.33 19.04 -13.72
N TYR A 323 26.88 19.70 -14.78
CA TYR A 323 27.61 19.82 -16.02
C TYR A 323 28.33 21.14 -16.13
N THR A 324 29.55 21.11 -16.66
CA THR A 324 30.33 22.30 -17.07
C THR A 324 30.32 22.40 -18.59
N ILE A 325 29.80 23.50 -19.13
CA ILE A 325 29.69 23.75 -20.58
C ILE A 325 30.69 24.83 -20.97
N THR A 326 31.57 24.49 -21.89
CA THR A 326 32.65 25.37 -22.35
C THR A 326 32.48 25.64 -23.83
N GLU A 327 32.55 26.89 -24.26
CA GLU A 327 32.67 27.26 -25.65
C GLU A 327 34.14 27.06 -26.09
N THR A 328 34.37 26.10 -26.99
CA THR A 328 35.72 25.71 -27.43
C THR A 328 36.09 26.33 -28.76
N LYS A 329 35.13 26.75 -29.59
CA LYS A 329 35.36 27.41 -30.86
C LYS A 329 34.24 28.37 -31.16
N THR A 330 34.61 29.60 -31.55
CA THR A 330 33.66 30.61 -32.04
C THR A 330 33.95 30.95 -33.52
N ILE A 331 33.10 31.77 -34.12
CA ILE A 331 33.20 32.19 -35.52
C ILE A 331 33.50 33.67 -35.65
N GLY A 332 34.06 34.05 -36.79
CA GLY A 332 34.15 35.44 -37.23
C GLY A 332 34.94 36.39 -36.33
N GLY A 333 36.00 35.90 -35.65
CA GLY A 333 36.87 36.73 -34.80
C GLY A 333 36.20 37.22 -33.51
N LYS A 334 35.08 36.62 -33.13
CA LYS A 334 34.40 36.88 -31.83
C LYS A 334 35.16 36.22 -30.70
N THR A 335 35.09 36.79 -29.48
CA THR A 335 35.73 36.24 -28.29
C THR A 335 34.90 35.04 -27.76
N LEU A 336 35.59 34.01 -27.28
CA LEU A 336 34.96 32.90 -26.53
C LEU A 336 34.32 33.39 -25.27
N LEU A 337 33.39 32.60 -24.75
CA LEU A 337 32.87 32.77 -23.36
C LEU A 337 34.06 32.83 -22.40
N LYS A 338 34.08 33.81 -21.53
CA LYS A 338 35.17 33.97 -20.55
C LYS A 338 35.11 32.89 -19.48
N GLU A 339 33.90 32.56 -19.01
CA GLU A 339 33.66 31.57 -17.96
C GLU A 339 32.76 30.47 -18.47
N PRO A 340 33.04 29.22 -18.14
CA PRO A 340 32.16 28.10 -18.43
C PRO A 340 30.79 28.28 -17.75
N LEU A 341 29.73 27.78 -18.38
CA LEU A 341 28.40 27.69 -17.79
C LEU A 341 28.29 26.40 -16.95
N THR A 342 27.90 26.52 -15.69
CA THR A 342 27.61 25.37 -14.82
C THR A 342 26.12 25.14 -14.73
N VAL A 343 25.67 23.92 -15.02
CA VAL A 343 24.25 23.54 -15.05
C VAL A 343 24.06 22.23 -14.31
N THR A 344 23.14 22.22 -13.35
CA THR A 344 22.76 20.99 -12.62
C THR A 344 21.46 20.42 -13.18
N LEU A 345 21.45 19.16 -13.55
CA LEU A 345 20.28 18.38 -13.93
C LEU A 345 19.91 17.39 -12.82
N PRO A 346 18.64 17.28 -12.46
CA PRO A 346 17.57 18.22 -12.80
C PRO A 346 17.71 19.55 -12.06
N LEU A 347 17.27 20.63 -12.70
CA LEU A 347 17.04 21.88 -11.96
C LEU A 347 15.89 21.62 -10.97
N THR A 348 16.14 21.89 -9.69
CA THR A 348 15.16 21.67 -8.64
C THR A 348 14.62 23.01 -8.16
N MET A 349 13.29 23.16 -8.10
CA MET A 349 12.62 24.33 -7.57
C MET A 349 11.53 23.89 -6.59
N SER A 350 11.41 24.58 -5.46
CA SER A 350 10.30 24.40 -4.53
C SER A 350 9.00 24.99 -5.09
N GLN A 351 7.84 24.58 -4.57
CA GLN A 351 6.54 25.17 -4.92
C GLN A 351 6.58 26.70 -4.73
N ALA A 352 7.15 27.18 -3.62
CA ALA A 352 7.24 28.62 -3.34
C ALA A 352 8.11 29.39 -4.37
N GLU A 353 9.16 28.76 -4.90
CA GLU A 353 10.01 29.35 -5.96
C GLU A 353 9.28 29.40 -7.30
N VAL A 354 8.56 28.31 -7.62
CA VAL A 354 7.73 28.24 -8.83
C VAL A 354 6.65 29.31 -8.80
N ASP A 355 5.91 29.42 -7.70
CA ASP A 355 4.83 30.40 -7.55
C ASP A 355 5.36 31.86 -7.62
N LYS A 356 6.52 32.11 -7.01
CA LYS A 356 7.15 33.43 -7.00
C LYS A 356 7.64 33.86 -8.39
N GLN A 357 8.06 32.90 -9.22
CA GLN A 357 8.72 33.17 -10.51
C GLN A 357 7.80 32.89 -11.71
N ASP A 358 6.55 32.49 -11.47
CA ASP A 358 5.56 32.14 -12.50
C ASP A 358 6.13 31.16 -13.55
N VAL A 359 6.76 30.06 -13.07
CA VAL A 359 7.43 29.08 -13.92
C VAL A 359 6.41 28.10 -14.50
N ASP A 360 6.49 27.85 -15.81
CA ASP A 360 5.74 26.77 -16.45
C ASP A 360 6.22 25.41 -15.96
N THR A 361 5.38 24.73 -15.18
CA THR A 361 5.67 23.41 -14.62
C THR A 361 5.15 22.24 -15.46
N SER A 362 4.55 22.51 -16.63
CA SER A 362 3.92 21.48 -17.49
C SER A 362 4.84 20.32 -17.87
N LYS A 363 6.15 20.57 -17.90
CA LYS A 363 7.19 19.60 -18.24
C LYS A 363 8.05 19.18 -17.06
N ALA A 364 7.71 19.61 -15.86
CA ALA A 364 8.42 19.24 -14.65
C ALA A 364 7.84 17.97 -14.02
N ILE A 365 8.68 17.20 -13.33
CA ILE A 365 8.23 16.12 -12.47
C ILE A 365 8.02 16.71 -11.07
N LYS A 366 6.79 16.62 -10.55
CA LYS A 366 6.47 17.07 -9.18
C LYS A 366 6.61 15.92 -8.20
N GLN A 367 7.33 16.15 -7.10
CA GLN A 367 7.40 15.24 -5.96
C GLN A 367 7.37 16.05 -4.64
N GLY A 368 6.32 15.85 -3.86
CA GLY A 368 6.07 16.69 -2.69
C GLY A 368 5.97 18.16 -3.07
N ASP A 369 6.73 19.02 -2.40
CA ASP A 369 6.79 20.46 -2.64
C ASP A 369 7.85 20.88 -3.67
N ASN A 370 8.48 19.92 -4.36
CA ASN A 370 9.54 20.20 -5.32
C ASN A 370 9.13 19.84 -6.74
N TYR A 371 9.66 20.62 -7.68
CA TYR A 371 9.59 20.41 -9.13
C TYR A 371 10.99 20.16 -9.68
N TYR A 372 11.12 19.15 -10.55
CA TYR A 372 12.36 18.74 -11.16
C TYR A 372 12.28 18.91 -12.68
N PHE A 373 13.12 19.79 -13.21
CA PHE A 373 13.17 20.10 -14.63
C PHE A 373 14.38 19.40 -15.27
N TYR A 374 14.12 18.51 -16.21
CA TYR A 374 15.12 17.73 -16.91
C TYR A 374 15.50 18.29 -18.27
N HIS A 375 14.70 19.21 -18.83
CA HIS A 375 14.93 19.84 -20.12
C HIS A 375 15.11 21.34 -19.93
N LEU A 376 16.36 21.80 -20.03
CA LEU A 376 16.73 23.18 -19.74
C LEU A 376 17.14 23.91 -21.01
N THR A 377 16.82 25.20 -21.11
CA THR A 377 17.24 26.06 -22.22
C THR A 377 17.91 27.31 -21.67
N TYR A 378 19.09 27.62 -22.20
CA TYR A 378 19.87 28.80 -21.82
C TYR A 378 20.20 29.66 -23.04
N GLU A 379 20.06 30.98 -22.92
CA GLU A 379 20.62 31.92 -23.86
C GLU A 379 22.04 32.32 -23.44
N VAL A 380 22.99 32.22 -24.37
CA VAL A 380 24.42 32.47 -24.13
C VAL A 380 24.90 33.55 -25.07
N THR A 381 25.41 34.65 -24.51
CA THR A 381 25.96 35.76 -25.30
C THR A 381 27.48 35.86 -25.15
N ASN A 382 28.15 36.54 -26.09
CA ASN A 382 29.60 36.74 -25.99
C ASN A 382 30.03 37.71 -24.89
N ASP A 383 29.12 38.47 -24.34
CA ASP A 383 29.41 39.46 -23.29
C ASP A 383 29.28 38.92 -21.89
N SER A 384 29.45 37.61 -21.69
CA SER A 384 29.48 36.93 -20.35
C SER A 384 28.30 37.18 -19.42
N THR A 385 27.19 37.70 -19.89
CA THR A 385 25.97 37.76 -19.09
C THR A 385 25.18 36.48 -19.26
N LEU A 386 25.18 35.68 -18.22
CA LEU A 386 24.37 34.50 -18.10
C LEU A 386 22.90 34.91 -18.08
N ASN A 387 22.20 34.76 -19.18
CA ASN A 387 20.74 34.82 -19.17
C ASN A 387 20.25 33.44 -18.79
N LEU A 388 19.43 33.40 -17.79
CA LEU A 388 18.94 32.17 -17.16
C LEU A 388 17.99 31.38 -18.05
N PRO A 389 17.76 30.07 -17.77
CA PRO A 389 16.97 29.22 -18.63
C PRO A 389 15.56 29.80 -18.85
N LYS A 390 15.16 29.91 -20.11
CA LYS A 390 13.75 30.15 -20.44
C LYS A 390 12.99 28.82 -20.33
N THR A 391 12.49 28.54 -19.14
CA THR A 391 11.47 27.52 -18.97
C THR A 391 10.10 28.14 -19.26
N GLY A 392 9.73 28.28 -20.56
CA GLY A 392 8.40 28.73 -20.97
C GLY A 392 8.03 30.16 -20.55
N GLY A 393 8.56 31.18 -21.25
CA GLY A 393 8.05 32.55 -21.21
C GLY A 393 8.26 33.37 -19.93
N TRP A 394 9.01 34.48 -20.04
CA TRP A 394 9.16 35.55 -19.03
C TRP A 394 10.03 35.29 -17.80
N MET A 395 11.26 34.80 -17.93
CA MET A 395 12.15 34.71 -16.78
C MET A 395 13.52 35.35 -17.04
N GLU A 396 13.57 36.69 -17.09
CA GLU A 396 14.85 37.37 -17.38
C GLU A 396 15.64 37.89 -16.16
N TYR A 397 15.14 37.83 -14.93
CA TYR A 397 15.78 38.62 -13.87
C TYR A 397 16.13 37.94 -12.53
N TYR A 398 15.84 36.69 -12.28
CA TYR A 398 15.85 36.20 -10.88
C TYR A 398 16.87 35.11 -10.49
N LEU A 399 17.54 34.45 -11.41
CA LEU A 399 18.45 33.33 -11.03
C LEU A 399 19.90 33.76 -10.73
N LEU A 400 20.29 35.01 -11.02
CA LEU A 400 21.56 35.55 -10.53
C LEU A 400 21.58 35.65 -8.99
N GLY A 401 20.40 35.86 -8.37
CA GLY A 401 20.23 35.92 -6.93
C GLY A 401 20.34 34.55 -6.23
N LEU A 402 19.92 33.47 -6.89
CA LEU A 402 19.88 32.13 -6.29
C LEU A 402 21.25 31.45 -6.23
N GLY A 403 22.10 31.60 -7.26
CA GLY A 403 23.48 31.10 -7.19
C GLY A 403 24.27 31.75 -6.05
N ILE A 404 24.07 33.07 -5.85
CA ILE A 404 24.69 33.82 -4.75
C ILE A 404 24.07 33.42 -3.40
N ALA A 405 22.76 33.15 -3.33
CA ALA A 405 22.09 32.72 -2.10
C ALA A 405 22.54 31.31 -1.67
N PHE A 406 22.72 30.37 -2.60
CA PHE A 406 23.24 29.04 -2.27
C PHE A 406 24.71 29.08 -1.83
N ILE A 407 25.55 29.93 -2.44
CA ILE A 407 26.93 30.16 -1.98
C ILE A 407 26.91 30.80 -0.58
N MET A 408 26.02 31.77 -0.31
CA MET A 408 25.87 32.39 0.99
C MET A 408 25.32 31.41 2.05
N ILE A 409 24.34 30.59 1.71
CA ILE A 409 23.81 29.54 2.62
C ILE A 409 24.87 28.48 2.90
N GLY A 410 25.62 28.03 1.89
CA GLY A 410 26.76 27.13 2.05
C GLY A 410 27.84 27.72 2.93
N LEU A 411 28.17 29.00 2.72
CA LEU A 411 29.16 29.74 3.54
C LEU A 411 28.65 29.94 4.98
N LEU A 412 27.36 30.26 5.17
CA LEU A 412 26.76 30.38 6.50
C LEU A 412 26.70 29.04 7.24
N MET A 413 26.40 27.94 6.55
CA MET A 413 26.45 26.58 7.13
C MET A 413 27.89 26.18 7.48
N TYR A 414 28.86 26.49 6.62
CA TYR A 414 30.29 26.28 6.88
C TYR A 414 30.77 27.08 8.07
N LEU A 415 30.42 28.35 8.16
CA LEU A 415 30.76 29.24 9.27
C LEU A 415 30.10 28.84 10.58
N LYS A 416 28.81 28.37 10.51
CA LYS A 416 28.08 27.84 11.67
C LYS A 416 28.70 26.54 12.18
N LYS A 417 29.14 25.65 11.28
CA LYS A 417 29.84 24.40 11.60
C LYS A 417 31.19 24.66 12.23
N ASN A 418 31.92 25.65 11.72
CA ASN A 418 33.20 26.05 12.33
C ASN A 418 33.05 26.75 13.69
N LYS A 419 32.01 27.59 13.84
CA LYS A 419 31.70 28.23 15.13
C LYS A 419 31.34 27.20 16.23
N GLN A 420 30.65 26.12 15.86
CA GLN A 420 30.37 25.00 16.77
C GLN A 420 31.68 24.22 17.13
N LYS A 421 32.60 24.06 16.18
CA LYS A 421 33.92 23.46 16.46
C LYS A 421 34.76 24.32 17.43
N TYR A 422 34.76 25.64 17.30
CA TYR A 422 35.42 26.55 18.21
C TYR A 422 34.82 26.57 19.62
N LEU A 423 33.52 26.45 19.76
CA LEU A 423 32.82 26.37 21.06
C LEU A 423 33.02 25.03 21.79
N LEU A 424 33.35 23.96 21.07
CA LEU A 424 33.70 22.65 21.67
C LEU A 424 35.16 22.54 22.12
N ILE A 425 36.05 23.36 21.56
CA ILE A 425 37.48 23.39 21.93
C ILE A 425 37.75 24.27 23.18
N HIS A 426 36.87 25.21 23.51
CA HIS A 426 37.02 26.08 24.69
C HIS A 426 36.12 25.70 25.88
N LYS A 427 35.54 24.48 25.87
CA LYS A 427 34.82 23.87 27.01
C LYS A 427 35.49 22.61 27.54
N LYS A 428 36.83 22.54 27.45
CA LYS A 428 37.61 21.56 28.21
C LYS A 428 38.53 22.29 29.17
#